data_f85e4131bcfd121b0163d57db69fc17b
#
_entry.id   f85e4131bcfd121b0163d57db69fc17b
#
_cell.length_a   1.000
_cell.length_b   1.000
_cell.length_c   1.000
_cell.angle_alpha   90.00
_cell.angle_beta   90.00
_cell.angle_gamma   90.00
#
_symmetry.space_group_name_H-M   'P 1'
#
loop_
_entity.id
_entity.type
_entity.pdbx_description
1 polymer ?
#
loop_
_entity_poly.entity_id
_entity_poly.type
_entity_poly.pdbx_seq_one_letter_code
_entity_poly.pdbx_strand_id
1 'polypeptide(L)'
;GLLKRMTPIEFTQVEEKLTRSEMKSLLDNSRNDGAIDISEFAMMQGVLSLDTKLAREVMVPRTDTLMLDVDDDLAENLETILNCSYSRLPLYEEDKDKVIGVIHVKDVFRAAREQGFDNIDLRALAHEPVFVPSTIFVDDLLVEFRKTRQHLAVLKDEYGGVEGIVTLEDLIEEIVGDIEDEYDEEEKEVVEIDENNSVIDAGMSLDRFNQIYQTSLESDEVDTMAGAIIEKLGYFPDDDEVVKVRFEGYLLQPTETENDRIRKIHVTKLSEEELEQIRAEEGETDETYEDND
;
A
#
# COMPACT_ATOMS: atom_id res chain seq x y z
N GLY A 1 -13.70 51.34 -56.57
CA GLY A 1 -13.43 50.01 -56.14
C GLY A 1 -12.56 49.97 -54.90
N LEU A 2 -13.07 50.52 -53.79
CA LEU A 2 -12.44 50.43 -52.48
C LEU A 2 -13.07 49.25 -51.80
N LEU A 3 -12.36 48.16 -51.56
CA LEU A 3 -12.65 47.10 -50.56
C LEU A 3 -11.90 45.82 -50.93
N LYS A 4 -10.64 45.71 -50.55
CA LYS A 4 -9.98 44.42 -50.28
C LYS A 4 -8.63 44.68 -49.64
N ARG A 5 -8.65 44.91 -48.33
CA ARG A 5 -7.53 44.68 -47.43
C ARG A 5 -8.08 44.02 -46.19
N MET A 6 -8.57 42.77 -46.38
CA MET A 6 -8.75 41.86 -45.27
C MET A 6 -7.37 41.27 -45.00
N THR A 7 -6.81 41.63 -43.89
CA THR A 7 -5.64 40.98 -43.28
C THR A 7 -5.91 39.48 -43.16
N PRO A 8 -5.00 38.58 -43.56
CA PRO A 8 -5.10 37.19 -43.23
C PRO A 8 -4.87 37.10 -41.72
N ILE A 9 -5.89 36.71 -41.00
CA ILE A 9 -5.72 36.23 -39.61
C ILE A 9 -5.00 34.89 -39.78
N GLU A 10 -3.67 34.89 -39.61
CA GLU A 10 -2.93 33.68 -39.37
C GLU A 10 -3.38 33.14 -38.01
N PHE A 11 -4.24 32.12 -38.04
CA PHE A 11 -4.43 31.24 -36.89
C PHE A 11 -3.12 30.49 -36.72
N THR A 12 -2.19 31.08 -35.98
CA THR A 12 -1.12 30.32 -35.36
C THR A 12 -1.80 29.46 -34.33
N GLN A 13 -2.08 28.19 -34.66
CA GLN A 13 -2.36 27.18 -33.68
C GLN A 13 -1.08 27.08 -32.84
N VAL A 14 -1.02 27.84 -31.75
CA VAL A 14 -0.15 27.53 -30.64
C VAL A 14 -0.75 26.25 -30.10
N GLU A 15 -0.18 25.10 -30.44
CA GLU A 15 -0.38 23.89 -29.69
C GLU A 15 0.18 24.16 -28.27
N GLU A 16 -0.64 24.70 -27.40
CA GLU A 16 -0.36 24.76 -25.99
C GLU A 16 -0.26 23.31 -25.52
N LYS A 17 0.98 22.82 -25.38
CA LYS A 17 1.21 21.53 -24.73
C LYS A 17 0.74 21.69 -23.30
N LEU A 18 -0.32 21.01 -22.96
CA LEU A 18 -0.83 20.91 -21.61
C LEU A 18 0.33 20.50 -20.69
N THR A 19 0.56 21.29 -19.67
CA THR A 19 1.50 20.94 -18.61
C THR A 19 0.87 19.86 -17.72
N ARG A 20 1.70 19.15 -16.99
CA ARG A 20 1.25 18.13 -16.06
C ARG A 20 0.29 18.66 -15.00
N SER A 21 0.54 19.86 -14.47
CA SER A 21 -0.35 20.53 -13.51
C SER A 21 -1.71 20.86 -14.13
N GLU A 22 -1.75 21.25 -15.40
CA GLU A 22 -3.00 21.50 -16.12
C GLU A 22 -3.78 20.21 -16.36
N MET A 23 -3.09 19.10 -16.71
CA MET A 23 -3.73 17.77 -16.82
C MET A 23 -4.34 17.34 -15.47
N LYS A 24 -3.60 17.50 -14.36
CA LYS A 24 -4.09 17.17 -13.03
C LYS A 24 -5.32 18.01 -12.67
N SER A 25 -5.30 19.32 -12.93
CA SER A 25 -6.45 20.20 -12.72
C SER A 25 -7.67 19.84 -13.57
N LEU A 26 -7.46 19.37 -14.81
CA LEU A 26 -8.55 18.89 -15.66
C LEU A 26 -9.16 17.59 -15.10
N LEU A 27 -8.35 16.68 -14.60
CA LEU A 27 -8.84 15.45 -13.94
C LEU A 27 -9.64 15.78 -12.69
N ASP A 28 -9.13 16.68 -11.83
CA ASP A 28 -9.84 17.14 -10.62
C ASP A 28 -11.21 17.75 -10.97
N ASN A 29 -11.28 18.60 -11.99
CA ASN A 29 -12.53 19.18 -12.46
C ASN A 29 -13.49 18.11 -12.99
N SER A 30 -12.97 17.16 -13.80
CA SER A 30 -13.80 16.08 -14.37
C SER A 30 -14.41 15.18 -13.29
N ARG A 31 -13.67 14.92 -12.21
CA ARG A 31 -14.19 14.20 -11.05
C ARG A 31 -15.28 15.01 -10.33
N ASN A 32 -15.05 16.30 -10.08
CA ASN A 32 -15.99 17.17 -9.40
C ASN A 32 -17.30 17.36 -10.21
N ASP A 33 -17.20 17.34 -11.54
CA ASP A 33 -18.34 17.41 -12.47
C ASP A 33 -19.06 16.05 -12.64
N GLY A 34 -18.56 14.98 -12.01
CA GLY A 34 -19.12 13.63 -12.11
C GLY A 34 -18.93 12.97 -13.47
N ALA A 35 -18.00 13.48 -14.31
CA ALA A 35 -17.70 12.91 -15.63
C ALA A 35 -16.82 11.64 -15.54
N ILE A 36 -16.06 11.48 -14.44
CA ILE A 36 -15.26 10.29 -14.10
C ILE A 36 -15.55 9.92 -12.66
N ASP A 37 -15.56 8.62 -12.36
CA ASP A 37 -15.73 8.13 -11.01
C ASP A 37 -14.41 8.19 -10.20
N ILE A 38 -14.49 7.85 -8.90
CA ILE A 38 -13.35 7.91 -7.98
C ILE A 38 -12.26 6.92 -8.41
N SER A 39 -12.65 5.73 -8.84
CA SER A 39 -11.73 4.66 -9.27
C SER A 39 -11.03 5.03 -10.58
N GLU A 40 -11.76 5.52 -11.57
CA GLU A 40 -11.20 6.03 -12.83
C GLU A 40 -10.21 7.18 -12.58
N PHE A 41 -10.55 8.09 -11.67
CA PHE A 41 -9.68 9.19 -11.27
C PHE A 41 -8.38 8.69 -10.62
N ALA A 42 -8.47 7.73 -9.67
CA ALA A 42 -7.31 7.14 -9.01
C ALA A 42 -6.37 6.44 -10.02
N MET A 43 -6.93 5.64 -10.93
CA MET A 43 -6.14 4.99 -12.00
C MET A 43 -5.44 6.01 -12.90
N MET A 44 -6.11 7.10 -13.29
CA MET A 44 -5.49 8.15 -14.10
C MET A 44 -4.35 8.87 -13.35
N GLN A 45 -4.51 9.10 -12.04
CA GLN A 45 -3.44 9.62 -11.18
C GLN A 45 -2.28 8.64 -11.07
N GLY A 46 -2.56 7.34 -10.88
CA GLY A 46 -1.56 6.28 -10.87
C GLY A 46 -0.71 6.32 -12.15
N VAL A 47 -1.34 6.32 -13.32
CA VAL A 47 -0.62 6.42 -14.61
C VAL A 47 0.26 7.68 -14.68
N LEU A 48 -0.23 8.82 -14.21
CA LEU A 48 0.54 10.06 -14.20
C LEU A 48 1.70 10.07 -13.22
N SER A 49 1.72 9.19 -12.23
CA SER A 49 2.80 9.12 -11.24
C SER A 49 3.98 8.25 -11.66
N LEU A 50 3.77 7.31 -12.61
CA LEU A 50 4.76 6.29 -12.99
C LEU A 50 6.12 6.85 -13.43
N ASP A 51 6.14 7.99 -14.13
CA ASP A 51 7.37 8.62 -14.63
C ASP A 51 8.10 9.48 -13.57
N THR A 52 7.58 9.52 -12.34
CA THR A 52 8.19 10.20 -11.19
C THR A 52 8.59 9.26 -10.07
N LYS A 53 8.02 8.05 -10.04
CA LYS A 53 8.31 7.01 -9.07
C LYS A 53 9.51 6.17 -9.50
N LEU A 54 10.40 5.87 -8.56
CA LEU A 54 11.55 5.00 -8.78
C LEU A 54 11.20 3.55 -8.42
N ALA A 55 11.82 2.59 -9.11
CA ALA A 55 11.58 1.17 -8.84
C ALA A 55 11.85 0.76 -7.39
N ARG A 56 12.81 1.39 -6.70
CA ARG A 56 13.08 1.15 -5.28
C ARG A 56 11.93 1.56 -4.33
N GLU A 57 11.00 2.39 -4.79
CA GLU A 57 9.86 2.84 -3.97
C GLU A 57 8.70 1.83 -3.99
N VAL A 58 8.74 0.91 -4.96
CA VAL A 58 7.70 -0.12 -5.19
C VAL A 58 8.26 -1.54 -5.09
N MET A 59 9.54 -1.72 -4.76
CA MET A 59 10.19 -3.03 -4.70
C MET A 59 9.82 -3.79 -3.43
N VAL A 60 9.87 -5.11 -3.53
CA VAL A 60 10.02 -5.99 -2.37
C VAL A 60 11.50 -5.98 -1.98
N PRO A 61 11.87 -5.50 -0.78
CA PRO A 61 13.27 -5.45 -0.34
C PRO A 61 13.92 -6.85 -0.31
N ARG A 62 15.24 -6.91 -0.48
CA ARG A 62 16.00 -8.17 -0.44
C ARG A 62 15.79 -8.98 0.85
N THR A 63 15.58 -8.30 1.98
CA THR A 63 15.31 -8.94 3.27
C THR A 63 14.01 -9.71 3.29
N ASP A 64 13.01 -9.22 2.56
CA ASP A 64 11.64 -9.75 2.54
C ASP A 64 11.41 -10.64 1.30
N THR A 65 12.37 -10.64 0.37
CA THR A 65 12.30 -11.46 -0.85
C THR A 65 12.60 -12.92 -0.54
N LEU A 66 11.65 -13.80 -0.88
CA LEU A 66 11.90 -15.24 -0.88
C LEU A 66 12.78 -15.62 -2.08
N MET A 67 13.96 -16.16 -1.81
CA MET A 67 14.95 -16.56 -2.81
C MET A 67 15.40 -17.99 -2.55
N LEU A 68 15.78 -18.70 -3.60
CA LEU A 68 16.32 -20.06 -3.51
C LEU A 68 17.83 -20.03 -3.59
N ASP A 69 18.52 -20.77 -2.72
CA ASP A 69 19.95 -21.03 -2.82
C ASP A 69 20.18 -22.27 -3.69
N VAL A 70 20.95 -22.13 -4.76
CA VAL A 70 21.23 -23.25 -5.67
C VAL A 70 22.14 -24.31 -5.03
N ASP A 71 22.88 -23.94 -3.98
CA ASP A 71 23.79 -24.81 -3.26
C ASP A 71 23.09 -25.55 -2.08
N ASP A 72 21.88 -25.18 -1.72
CA ASP A 72 21.06 -25.90 -0.74
C ASP A 72 20.58 -27.26 -1.28
N ASP A 73 20.17 -28.13 -0.35
CA ASP A 73 19.58 -29.43 -0.71
C ASP A 73 18.34 -29.21 -1.60
N LEU A 74 18.27 -30.00 -2.66
CA LEU A 74 17.13 -29.96 -3.59
C LEU A 74 15.79 -30.17 -2.87
N ALA A 75 15.74 -31.03 -1.84
CA ALA A 75 14.52 -31.30 -1.09
C ALA A 75 14.05 -30.04 -0.32
N GLU A 76 14.97 -29.29 0.27
CA GLU A 76 14.66 -28.02 0.99
C GLU A 76 14.15 -26.96 0.01
N ASN A 77 14.81 -26.79 -1.13
CA ASN A 77 14.34 -25.89 -2.18
C ASN A 77 12.97 -26.28 -2.73
N LEU A 78 12.72 -27.57 -2.94
CA LEU A 78 11.41 -28.05 -3.39
C LEU A 78 10.32 -27.83 -2.34
N GLU A 79 10.62 -28.03 -1.07
CA GLU A 79 9.68 -27.73 0.01
C GLU A 79 9.30 -26.26 0.04
N THR A 80 10.30 -25.37 -0.11
CA THR A 80 10.08 -23.92 -0.23
C THR A 80 9.20 -23.58 -1.43
N ILE A 81 9.45 -24.16 -2.60
CA ILE A 81 8.67 -23.95 -3.82
C ILE A 81 7.23 -24.45 -3.64
N LEU A 82 7.03 -25.59 -2.99
CA LEU A 82 5.71 -26.20 -2.79
C LEU A 82 4.84 -25.42 -1.80
N ASN A 83 5.45 -24.79 -0.81
CA ASN A 83 4.74 -24.07 0.25
C ASN A 83 4.57 -22.57 -0.04
N CYS A 84 5.26 -22.02 -1.06
CA CYS A 84 5.10 -20.62 -1.40
C CYS A 84 3.91 -20.37 -2.34
N SER A 85 3.33 -19.17 -2.27
CA SER A 85 2.29 -18.70 -3.17
C SER A 85 2.83 -18.02 -4.45
N TYR A 86 4.14 -17.86 -4.56
CA TYR A 86 4.77 -17.12 -5.65
C TYR A 86 4.93 -17.96 -6.93
N SER A 87 4.75 -17.33 -8.08
CA SER A 87 4.94 -17.97 -9.39
C SER A 87 6.40 -17.97 -9.86
N ARG A 88 7.23 -17.05 -9.34
CA ARG A 88 8.61 -16.84 -9.73
C ARG A 88 9.48 -16.56 -8.51
N LEU A 89 10.61 -17.24 -8.43
CA LEU A 89 11.55 -17.10 -7.32
C LEU A 89 12.96 -16.82 -7.88
N PRO A 90 13.66 -15.80 -7.40
CA PRO A 90 15.08 -15.61 -7.72
C PRO A 90 15.89 -16.80 -7.21
N LEU A 91 16.84 -17.24 -8.02
CA LEU A 91 17.83 -18.26 -7.67
C LEU A 91 19.19 -17.58 -7.52
N TYR A 92 19.84 -17.74 -6.38
CA TYR A 92 21.16 -17.16 -6.13
C TYR A 92 22.19 -18.27 -5.84
N GLU A 93 23.47 -17.91 -5.88
CA GLU A 93 24.61 -18.77 -5.60
C GLU A 93 25.54 -18.09 -4.59
N GLU A 94 25.88 -18.76 -3.49
CA GLU A 94 26.76 -18.28 -2.42
C GLU A 94 26.20 -17.06 -1.63
N ASP A 95 25.77 -16.01 -2.29
CA ASP A 95 25.27 -14.77 -1.68
C ASP A 95 24.03 -14.26 -2.45
N LYS A 96 23.07 -13.70 -1.73
CA LYS A 96 21.85 -13.11 -2.32
C LYS A 96 22.15 -11.97 -3.32
N ASP A 97 23.35 -11.38 -3.28
CA ASP A 97 23.79 -10.41 -4.30
C ASP A 97 24.16 -11.07 -5.63
N LYS A 98 24.39 -12.40 -5.63
CA LYS A 98 24.73 -13.17 -6.82
C LYS A 98 23.53 -13.95 -7.35
N VAL A 99 22.50 -13.25 -7.79
CA VAL A 99 21.36 -13.87 -8.47
C VAL A 99 21.80 -14.40 -9.82
N ILE A 100 21.64 -15.72 -10.03
CA ILE A 100 22.03 -16.44 -11.25
C ILE A 100 20.87 -16.75 -12.17
N GLY A 101 19.61 -16.63 -11.68
CA GLY A 101 18.44 -16.92 -12.46
C GLY A 101 17.13 -16.65 -11.76
N VAL A 102 16.04 -16.91 -12.47
CA VAL A 102 14.68 -16.89 -11.94
C VAL A 102 14.02 -18.24 -12.20
N ILE A 103 13.57 -18.90 -11.16
CA ILE A 103 12.82 -20.16 -11.24
C ILE A 103 11.34 -19.87 -11.43
N HIS A 104 10.76 -20.44 -12.47
CA HIS A 104 9.31 -20.46 -12.63
C HIS A 104 8.76 -21.75 -11.99
N VAL A 105 7.93 -21.61 -10.97
CA VAL A 105 7.37 -22.73 -10.21
C VAL A 105 6.70 -23.77 -11.13
N LYS A 106 5.96 -23.32 -12.15
CA LYS A 106 5.33 -24.21 -13.14
C LYS A 106 6.33 -25.07 -13.94
N ASP A 107 7.56 -24.57 -14.16
CA ASP A 107 8.55 -25.33 -14.92
C ASP A 107 9.19 -26.41 -14.04
N VAL A 108 9.29 -26.18 -12.73
CA VAL A 108 9.67 -27.20 -11.74
C VAL A 108 8.66 -28.36 -11.73
N PHE A 109 7.35 -28.05 -11.67
CA PHE A 109 6.29 -29.08 -11.74
C PHE A 109 6.30 -29.84 -13.08
N ARG A 110 6.61 -29.16 -14.19
CA ARG A 110 6.73 -29.83 -15.50
C ARG A 110 7.91 -30.79 -15.49
N ALA A 111 9.08 -30.35 -15.03
CA ALA A 111 10.26 -31.20 -14.92
C ALA A 111 10.04 -32.38 -13.96
N ALA A 112 9.42 -32.15 -12.80
CA ALA A 112 9.07 -33.20 -11.84
C ALA A 112 8.17 -34.28 -12.45
N ARG A 113 7.22 -33.90 -13.29
CA ARG A 113 6.34 -34.85 -13.98
C ARG A 113 7.09 -35.71 -14.99
N GLU A 114 8.12 -35.18 -15.64
CA GLU A 114 8.88 -35.86 -16.69
C GLU A 114 9.97 -36.78 -16.14
N GLN A 115 10.66 -36.36 -15.09
CA GLN A 115 11.87 -37.04 -14.59
C GLN A 115 11.86 -37.35 -13.09
N GLY A 116 10.77 -37.01 -12.37
CA GLY A 116 10.66 -37.16 -10.91
C GLY A 116 11.28 -35.99 -10.16
N PHE A 117 10.83 -35.75 -8.94
CA PHE A 117 11.31 -34.64 -8.09
C PHE A 117 12.80 -34.76 -7.73
N ASP A 118 13.29 -35.97 -7.54
CA ASP A 118 14.66 -36.23 -7.11
C ASP A 118 15.74 -35.93 -8.20
N ASN A 119 15.30 -35.67 -9.44
CA ASN A 119 16.19 -35.47 -10.58
C ASN A 119 16.12 -34.06 -11.17
N ILE A 120 15.56 -33.12 -10.43
CA ILE A 120 15.43 -31.73 -10.88
C ILE A 120 16.76 -31.00 -10.73
N ASP A 121 17.19 -30.33 -11.78
CA ASP A 121 18.32 -29.39 -11.76
C ASP A 121 17.76 -27.95 -11.85
N LEU A 122 17.73 -27.24 -10.71
CA LEU A 122 17.23 -25.88 -10.63
C LEU A 122 18.06 -24.92 -11.48
N ARG A 123 19.37 -25.13 -11.57
CA ARG A 123 20.25 -24.32 -12.41
C ARG A 123 19.90 -24.45 -13.90
N ALA A 124 19.58 -25.66 -14.34
CA ALA A 124 19.17 -25.90 -15.71
C ALA A 124 17.77 -25.34 -16.04
N LEU A 125 16.90 -25.22 -15.04
CA LEU A 125 15.55 -24.65 -15.18
C LEU A 125 15.49 -23.13 -15.04
N ALA A 126 16.58 -22.51 -14.56
CA ALA A 126 16.64 -21.09 -14.29
C ALA A 126 16.56 -20.28 -15.59
N HIS A 127 15.64 -19.31 -15.63
CA HIS A 127 15.55 -18.32 -16.69
C HIS A 127 16.53 -17.17 -16.43
N GLU A 128 16.99 -16.52 -17.50
CA GLU A 128 17.89 -15.38 -17.40
C GLU A 128 17.20 -14.23 -16.64
N PRO A 129 17.82 -13.68 -15.58
CA PRO A 129 17.24 -12.61 -14.78
C PRO A 129 17.37 -11.26 -15.51
N VAL A 130 16.38 -10.40 -15.37
CA VAL A 130 16.45 -9.00 -15.78
C VAL A 130 17.02 -8.20 -14.62
N PHE A 131 18.18 -7.57 -14.83
CA PHE A 131 18.79 -6.66 -13.87
C PHE A 131 18.57 -5.23 -14.31
N VAL A 132 18.11 -4.40 -13.38
CA VAL A 132 17.91 -2.96 -13.59
C VAL A 132 18.46 -2.17 -12.39
N PRO A 133 18.88 -0.91 -12.58
CA PRO A 133 19.24 -0.07 -11.45
C PRO A 133 17.99 0.24 -10.60
N SER A 134 18.13 0.29 -9.29
CA SER A 134 17.03 0.60 -8.36
C SER A 134 16.45 2.02 -8.57
N THR A 135 17.22 2.87 -9.23
CA THR A 135 16.84 4.24 -9.62
C THR A 135 16.14 4.36 -10.96
N ILE A 136 15.81 3.26 -11.64
CA ILE A 136 14.99 3.29 -12.86
C ILE A 136 13.59 3.79 -12.53
N PHE A 137 13.01 4.59 -13.42
CA PHE A 137 11.61 4.99 -13.27
C PHE A 137 10.66 3.83 -13.59
N VAL A 138 9.52 3.82 -12.91
CA VAL A 138 8.52 2.73 -13.01
C VAL A 138 7.98 2.60 -14.43
N ASP A 139 7.75 3.69 -15.16
CA ASP A 139 7.33 3.69 -16.56
C ASP A 139 8.38 3.07 -17.49
N ASP A 140 9.67 3.38 -17.29
CA ASP A 140 10.77 2.78 -18.05
C ASP A 140 10.91 1.28 -17.76
N LEU A 141 10.72 0.86 -16.51
CA LEU A 141 10.72 -0.54 -16.11
C LEU A 141 9.55 -1.30 -16.74
N LEU A 142 8.37 -0.71 -16.81
CA LEU A 142 7.22 -1.29 -17.51
C LEU A 142 7.49 -1.51 -19.00
N VAL A 143 8.20 -0.55 -19.65
CA VAL A 143 8.66 -0.71 -21.03
C VAL A 143 9.67 -1.84 -21.17
N GLU A 144 10.58 -2.01 -20.20
CA GLU A 144 11.57 -3.08 -20.17
C GLU A 144 10.93 -4.46 -20.04
N PHE A 145 9.96 -4.62 -19.13
CA PHE A 145 9.16 -5.86 -19.04
C PHE A 145 8.46 -6.23 -20.34
N ARG A 146 7.89 -5.26 -21.04
CA ARG A 146 7.28 -5.50 -22.36
C ARG A 146 8.27 -5.94 -23.41
N LYS A 147 9.49 -5.39 -23.43
CA LYS A 147 10.56 -5.75 -24.39
C LYS A 147 11.12 -7.14 -24.12
N THR A 148 11.42 -7.43 -22.87
CA THR A 148 12.04 -8.71 -22.44
C THR A 148 11.02 -9.84 -22.30
N ARG A 149 9.73 -9.52 -22.23
CA ARG A 149 8.63 -10.45 -21.90
C ARG A 149 8.87 -11.14 -20.54
N GLN A 150 9.53 -10.45 -19.65
CA GLN A 150 9.72 -10.89 -18.27
C GLN A 150 8.74 -10.16 -17.35
N HIS A 151 8.49 -10.72 -16.16
CA HIS A 151 7.56 -10.18 -15.18
C HIS A 151 8.20 -10.02 -13.80
N LEU A 152 9.51 -10.22 -13.71
CA LEU A 152 10.29 -10.01 -12.50
C LEU A 152 11.64 -9.41 -12.90
N ALA A 153 12.02 -8.33 -12.23
CA ALA A 153 13.32 -7.68 -12.34
C ALA A 153 14.02 -7.68 -10.98
N VAL A 154 15.33 -7.87 -11.01
CA VAL A 154 16.21 -7.77 -9.84
C VAL A 154 16.82 -6.38 -9.85
N LEU A 155 16.60 -5.62 -8.78
CA LEU A 155 17.10 -4.27 -8.61
C LEU A 155 18.50 -4.29 -8.03
N LYS A 156 19.40 -3.50 -8.64
CA LYS A 156 20.78 -3.36 -8.21
C LYS A 156 21.09 -1.93 -7.82
N ASP A 157 21.91 -1.80 -6.77
CA ASP A 157 22.54 -0.55 -6.38
C ASP A 157 23.74 -0.19 -7.29
N GLU A 158 24.37 0.95 -7.05
CA GLU A 158 25.55 1.44 -7.77
C GLU A 158 26.82 0.60 -7.55
N TYR A 159 26.83 -0.27 -6.56
CA TYR A 159 27.93 -1.18 -6.24
C TYR A 159 27.71 -2.59 -6.79
N GLY A 160 26.54 -2.85 -7.37
CA GLY A 160 26.14 -4.14 -7.93
C GLY A 160 25.48 -5.08 -6.93
N GLY A 161 25.23 -4.63 -5.70
CA GLY A 161 24.44 -5.34 -4.69
C GLY A 161 22.97 -5.41 -5.08
N VAL A 162 22.29 -6.47 -4.65
CA VAL A 162 20.84 -6.62 -4.86
C VAL A 162 20.09 -5.89 -3.75
N GLU A 163 19.28 -4.87 -4.11
CA GLU A 163 18.43 -4.15 -3.18
C GLU A 163 17.06 -4.82 -2.98
N GLY A 164 16.54 -5.47 -4.02
CA GLY A 164 15.24 -6.13 -3.98
C GLY A 164 14.81 -6.64 -5.35
N ILE A 165 13.54 -6.93 -5.46
CA ILE A 165 12.89 -7.32 -6.72
C ILE A 165 11.65 -6.46 -6.97
N VAL A 166 11.28 -6.33 -8.23
CA VAL A 166 9.99 -5.76 -8.65
C VAL A 166 9.34 -6.70 -9.64
N THR A 167 8.04 -6.90 -9.51
CA THR A 167 7.24 -7.67 -10.45
C THR A 167 6.38 -6.76 -11.33
N LEU A 168 5.83 -7.30 -12.41
CA LEU A 168 4.87 -6.58 -13.24
C LEU A 168 3.59 -6.29 -12.47
N GLU A 169 3.23 -7.19 -11.58
CA GLU A 169 2.09 -7.09 -10.69
C GLU A 169 2.21 -5.83 -9.79
N ASP A 170 3.39 -5.59 -9.16
CA ASP A 170 3.66 -4.39 -8.35
C ASP A 170 3.50 -3.09 -9.16
N LEU A 171 3.95 -3.09 -10.44
CA LEU A 171 3.79 -1.91 -11.30
C LEU A 171 2.34 -1.66 -11.70
N ILE A 172 1.53 -2.71 -11.84
CA ILE A 172 0.11 -2.59 -12.14
C ILE A 172 -0.64 -2.07 -10.91
N GLU A 173 -0.28 -2.53 -9.72
CA GLU A 173 -0.83 -2.06 -8.45
C GLU A 173 -0.66 -0.55 -8.28
N GLU A 174 0.46 0.01 -8.71
CA GLU A 174 0.69 1.47 -8.73
C GLU A 174 -0.28 2.25 -9.63
N ILE A 175 -0.85 1.60 -10.62
CA ILE A 175 -1.84 2.20 -11.53
C ILE A 175 -3.26 2.03 -11.00
N VAL A 176 -3.59 0.81 -10.59
CA VAL A 176 -4.96 0.40 -10.26
C VAL A 176 -5.28 0.66 -8.79
N GLY A 177 -4.25 0.75 -7.93
CA GLY A 177 -4.37 0.67 -6.48
C GLY A 177 -4.51 -0.79 -6.04
N ASP A 178 -4.71 -1.02 -4.74
CA ASP A 178 -5.01 -2.36 -4.23
C ASP A 178 -6.19 -2.93 -5.02
N ILE A 179 -5.93 -4.00 -5.76
CA ILE A 179 -7.00 -4.74 -6.45
C ILE A 179 -7.70 -5.52 -5.33
N GLU A 180 -8.80 -4.95 -4.84
CA GLU A 180 -9.71 -5.70 -3.98
C GLU A 180 -10.12 -6.96 -4.75
N ASP A 181 -9.75 -8.14 -4.23
CA ASP A 181 -10.16 -9.41 -4.81
C ASP A 181 -11.70 -9.51 -4.72
N GLU A 182 -12.37 -10.09 -5.72
CA GLU A 182 -13.83 -10.31 -5.72
C GLU A 182 -14.30 -11.14 -4.50
N TYR A 183 -13.36 -11.70 -3.74
CA TYR A 183 -13.54 -12.42 -2.47
C TYR A 183 -13.08 -11.65 -1.23
N ASP A 184 -12.43 -10.52 -1.38
CA ASP A 184 -12.28 -9.59 -0.29
C ASP A 184 -13.70 -9.05 -0.05
N GLU A 185 -14.37 -9.60 0.96
CA GLU A 185 -15.51 -8.92 1.53
C GLU A 185 -15.02 -7.50 1.75
N GLU A 186 -15.68 -6.49 1.11
CA GLU A 186 -15.43 -5.09 1.39
C GLU A 186 -15.17 -5.01 2.90
N GLU A 187 -13.91 -4.81 3.32
CA GLU A 187 -13.66 -4.51 4.71
C GLU A 187 -14.39 -3.20 4.92
N LYS A 188 -15.64 -3.34 5.34
CA LYS A 188 -16.50 -2.18 5.57
C LYS A 188 -15.72 -1.29 6.49
N GLU A 189 -15.38 -0.09 6.02
CA GLU A 189 -14.74 0.96 6.83
C GLU A 189 -15.34 1.00 8.26
N VAL A 190 -16.62 0.62 8.35
CA VAL A 190 -17.38 0.47 9.59
C VAL A 190 -18.22 -0.80 9.51
N VAL A 191 -17.97 -1.72 10.41
CA VAL A 191 -18.81 -2.90 10.64
C VAL A 191 -19.69 -2.61 11.86
N GLU A 192 -20.97 -2.34 11.64
CA GLU A 192 -21.94 -2.18 12.73
C GLU A 192 -22.20 -3.54 13.39
N ILE A 193 -21.98 -3.63 14.72
CA ILE A 193 -22.29 -4.81 15.54
C ILE A 193 -23.72 -4.69 16.08
N ASP A 194 -24.06 -3.51 16.63
CA ASP A 194 -25.39 -3.14 17.11
C ASP A 194 -25.57 -1.62 17.09
N GLU A 195 -26.67 -1.09 17.67
CA GLU A 195 -27.01 0.35 17.68
C GLU A 195 -25.94 1.25 18.33
N ASN A 196 -25.09 0.70 19.22
CA ASN A 196 -24.09 1.45 19.98
C ASN A 196 -22.65 0.98 19.74
N ASN A 197 -22.48 -0.13 19.03
CA ASN A 197 -21.18 -0.76 18.85
C ASN A 197 -20.85 -0.97 17.38
N SER A 198 -19.67 -0.57 16.98
CA SER A 198 -19.11 -0.80 15.65
C SER A 198 -17.62 -1.13 15.72
N VAL A 199 -17.10 -1.74 14.68
CA VAL A 199 -15.66 -1.92 14.46
C VAL A 199 -15.26 -1.12 13.23
N ILE A 200 -14.18 -0.35 13.37
CA ILE A 200 -13.63 0.45 12.28
C ILE A 200 -12.21 0.00 11.94
N ASP A 201 -11.77 0.28 10.71
CA ASP A 201 -10.37 0.22 10.34
C ASP A 201 -9.59 1.30 11.09
N ALA A 202 -8.43 0.93 11.66
CA ALA A 202 -7.62 1.85 12.44
C ALA A 202 -6.91 2.92 11.59
N GLY A 203 -6.74 2.67 10.29
CA GLY A 203 -6.25 3.62 9.30
C GLY A 203 -7.29 4.65 8.85
N MET A 204 -8.55 4.55 9.30
CA MET A 204 -9.57 5.56 9.01
C MET A 204 -9.09 6.95 9.39
N SER A 205 -9.26 7.93 8.48
CA SER A 205 -8.89 9.32 8.75
C SER A 205 -9.77 9.97 9.81
N LEU A 206 -9.24 10.96 10.54
CA LEU A 206 -9.99 11.73 11.53
C LEU A 206 -11.21 12.42 10.89
N ASP A 207 -11.05 12.98 9.69
CA ASP A 207 -12.14 13.62 8.95
C ASP A 207 -13.28 12.63 8.64
N ARG A 208 -12.91 11.41 8.24
CA ARG A 208 -13.89 10.37 7.93
C ARG A 208 -14.63 9.90 9.17
N PHE A 209 -13.90 9.70 10.28
CA PHE A 209 -14.50 9.38 11.57
C PHE A 209 -15.46 10.47 12.02
N ASN A 210 -15.06 11.75 11.93
CA ASN A 210 -15.89 12.90 12.27
C ASN A 210 -17.20 12.94 11.46
N GLN A 211 -17.14 12.63 10.17
CA GLN A 211 -18.34 12.58 9.31
C GLN A 211 -19.31 11.48 9.73
N ILE A 212 -18.79 10.28 10.06
CA ILE A 212 -19.62 9.11 10.39
C ILE A 212 -20.21 9.23 11.79
N TYR A 213 -19.38 9.61 12.77
CA TYR A 213 -19.76 9.62 14.19
C TYR A 213 -20.21 11.00 14.71
N GLN A 214 -20.22 12.01 13.83
CA GLN A 214 -20.60 13.40 14.15
C GLN A 214 -19.77 13.99 15.30
N THR A 215 -18.47 13.77 15.23
CA THR A 215 -17.43 14.29 16.14
C THR A 215 -16.65 15.42 15.49
N SER A 216 -15.76 16.08 16.23
CA SER A 216 -14.89 17.18 15.79
C SER A 216 -13.44 16.97 16.25
N LEU A 217 -12.92 15.75 16.09
CA LEU A 217 -11.56 15.42 16.45
C LEU A 217 -10.60 16.13 15.50
N GLU A 218 -9.60 16.81 16.06
CA GLU A 218 -8.54 17.49 15.32
C GLU A 218 -7.19 17.14 15.97
N SER A 219 -6.16 16.95 15.17
CA SER A 219 -4.77 16.82 15.58
C SER A 219 -3.86 17.47 14.54
N ASP A 220 -2.81 18.15 15.00
CA ASP A 220 -1.76 18.70 14.13
C ASP A 220 -0.64 17.67 13.85
N GLU A 221 -0.63 16.53 14.55
CA GLU A 221 0.45 15.53 14.51
C GLU A 221 0.06 14.23 13.79
N VAL A 222 -1.25 13.88 13.77
CA VAL A 222 -1.74 12.60 13.23
C VAL A 222 -2.99 12.76 12.38
N ASP A 223 -3.11 11.94 11.35
CA ASP A 223 -4.22 11.98 10.39
C ASP A 223 -5.20 10.80 10.55
N THR A 224 -4.86 9.78 11.35
CA THR A 224 -5.63 8.52 11.46
C THR A 224 -6.11 8.25 12.87
N MET A 225 -7.16 7.41 13.00
CA MET A 225 -7.71 6.99 14.30
C MET A 225 -6.70 6.18 15.12
N ALA A 226 -5.86 5.35 14.49
CA ALA A 226 -4.73 4.69 15.17
C ALA A 226 -3.76 5.72 15.76
N GLY A 227 -3.39 6.72 14.96
CA GLY A 227 -2.52 7.80 15.40
C GLY A 227 -3.11 8.57 16.58
N ALA A 228 -4.40 8.93 16.53
CA ALA A 228 -5.07 9.63 17.61
C ALA A 228 -5.13 8.83 18.93
N ILE A 229 -5.29 7.52 18.86
CA ILE A 229 -5.23 6.65 20.05
C ILE A 229 -3.83 6.65 20.64
N ILE A 230 -2.79 6.48 19.81
CA ILE A 230 -1.39 6.46 20.25
C ILE A 230 -0.99 7.82 20.83
N GLU A 231 -1.36 8.93 20.18
CA GLU A 231 -1.13 10.29 20.68
C GLU A 231 -1.74 10.48 22.07
N LYS A 232 -2.98 10.05 22.26
CA LYS A 232 -3.68 10.20 23.54
C LYS A 232 -3.16 9.28 24.64
N LEU A 233 -2.66 8.09 24.30
CA LEU A 233 -2.01 7.16 25.25
C LEU A 233 -0.59 7.63 25.59
N GLY A 234 0.12 8.25 24.66
CA GLY A 234 1.52 8.61 24.78
C GLY A 234 2.50 7.44 24.62
N TYR A 235 2.00 6.25 24.29
CA TYR A 235 2.79 5.05 24.02
C TYR A 235 2.03 4.12 23.08
N PHE A 236 2.72 3.12 22.53
CA PHE A 236 2.12 2.08 21.70
C PHE A 236 1.65 0.91 22.59
N PRO A 237 0.35 0.51 22.55
CA PRO A 237 -0.14 -0.59 23.38
C PRO A 237 0.42 -1.93 22.91
N ASP A 238 0.78 -2.82 23.88
CA ASP A 238 1.19 -4.19 23.59
C ASP A 238 0.02 -5.02 23.02
N ASP A 239 0.32 -6.09 22.26
CA ASP A 239 -0.67 -6.93 21.57
C ASP A 239 -1.75 -7.52 22.50
N ASP A 240 -1.39 -7.81 23.76
CA ASP A 240 -2.29 -8.36 24.78
C ASP A 240 -2.89 -7.28 25.72
N GLU A 241 -2.57 -6.00 25.52
CA GLU A 241 -3.00 -4.91 26.37
C GLU A 241 -4.40 -4.41 25.99
N VAL A 242 -5.34 -4.47 26.93
CA VAL A 242 -6.69 -3.93 26.74
C VAL A 242 -6.70 -2.46 27.13
N VAL A 243 -6.53 -1.59 26.19
CA VAL A 243 -6.61 -0.13 26.39
C VAL A 243 -7.95 0.41 25.89
N LYS A 244 -8.46 1.42 26.59
CA LYS A 244 -9.68 2.12 26.23
C LYS A 244 -9.43 3.62 26.25
N VAL A 245 -9.70 4.27 25.13
CA VAL A 245 -9.48 5.69 24.94
C VAL A 245 -10.81 6.37 24.61
N ARG A 246 -11.09 7.47 25.27
CA ARG A 246 -12.35 8.20 25.07
C ARG A 246 -12.15 9.39 24.13
N PHE A 247 -13.07 9.51 23.17
CA PHE A 247 -13.18 10.65 22.27
C PHE A 247 -14.64 11.07 22.13
N GLU A 248 -14.98 12.28 22.53
CA GLU A 248 -16.29 12.96 22.32
C GLU A 248 -17.55 12.09 22.44
N GLY A 249 -17.69 11.33 23.50
CA GLY A 249 -18.88 10.49 23.72
C GLY A 249 -18.77 9.08 23.14
N TYR A 250 -17.60 8.72 22.63
CA TYR A 250 -17.28 7.37 22.19
C TYR A 250 -16.12 6.82 22.99
N LEU A 251 -16.15 5.50 23.23
CA LEU A 251 -15.07 4.72 23.81
C LEU A 251 -14.45 3.87 22.72
N LEU A 252 -13.17 4.07 22.45
CA LEU A 252 -12.41 3.38 21.43
C LEU A 252 -11.47 2.37 22.08
N GLN A 253 -11.51 1.14 21.60
CA GLN A 253 -10.66 0.04 22.09
C GLN A 253 -10.00 -0.65 20.88
N PRO A 254 -8.67 -0.63 20.75
CA PRO A 254 -7.96 -1.50 19.81
C PRO A 254 -8.31 -2.97 20.05
N THR A 255 -8.64 -3.69 18.98
CA THR A 255 -9.04 -5.11 19.05
C THR A 255 -8.11 -6.03 18.29
N GLU A 256 -7.42 -5.50 17.29
CA GLU A 256 -6.43 -6.23 16.51
C GLU A 256 -5.18 -5.38 16.39
N THR A 257 -4.05 -5.90 16.87
CA THR A 257 -2.72 -5.30 16.76
C THR A 257 -1.81 -6.31 16.06
N GLU A 258 -1.05 -5.90 15.07
CA GLU A 258 -0.15 -6.75 14.31
C GLU A 258 1.12 -5.98 13.94
N ASN A 259 2.30 -6.51 14.26
CA ASN A 259 3.60 -5.90 13.95
C ASN A 259 3.72 -4.43 14.40
N ASP A 260 3.37 -4.15 15.66
CA ASP A 260 3.34 -2.79 16.23
C ASP A 260 2.39 -1.83 15.46
N ARG A 261 1.30 -2.36 14.91
CA ARG A 261 0.26 -1.57 14.24
C ARG A 261 -1.12 -1.95 14.73
N ILE A 262 -1.92 -0.97 15.11
CA ILE A 262 -3.34 -1.16 15.37
C ILE A 262 -4.03 -1.35 14.01
N ARG A 263 -4.77 -2.45 13.85
CA ARG A 263 -5.50 -2.79 12.63
C ARG A 263 -6.98 -2.45 12.75
N LYS A 264 -7.60 -2.81 13.88
CA LYS A 264 -9.04 -2.58 14.11
C LYS A 264 -9.31 -1.95 15.45
N ILE A 265 -10.32 -1.12 15.50
CA ILE A 265 -10.76 -0.39 16.69
C ILE A 265 -12.24 -0.68 16.90
N HIS A 266 -12.59 -1.17 18.09
CA HIS A 266 -13.97 -1.26 18.53
C HIS A 266 -14.40 0.11 19.07
N VAL A 267 -15.50 0.64 18.52
CA VAL A 267 -16.09 1.92 18.88
C VAL A 267 -17.41 1.67 19.61
N THR A 268 -17.51 2.13 20.83
CA THR A 268 -18.74 2.06 21.64
C THR A 268 -19.26 3.46 21.89
N LYS A 269 -20.51 3.71 21.53
CA LYS A 269 -21.21 4.97 21.85
C LYS A 269 -21.60 4.95 23.33
N LEU A 270 -21.17 5.96 24.08
CA LEU A 270 -21.51 6.10 25.49
C LEU A 270 -22.93 6.66 25.66
N SER A 271 -23.67 6.13 26.64
CA SER A 271 -24.98 6.64 27.01
C SER A 271 -24.89 7.98 27.77
N GLU A 272 -25.98 8.73 27.82
CA GLU A 272 -26.03 9.98 28.58
C GLU A 272 -25.71 9.76 30.08
N GLU A 273 -26.17 8.64 30.66
CA GLU A 273 -25.89 8.28 32.05
C GLU A 273 -24.39 8.03 32.30
N GLU A 274 -23.71 7.33 31.38
CA GLU A 274 -22.26 7.09 31.44
C GLU A 274 -21.47 8.39 31.29
N LEU A 275 -21.91 9.27 30.40
CA LEU A 275 -21.28 10.57 30.19
C LEU A 275 -21.44 11.50 31.41
N GLU A 276 -22.61 11.45 32.10
CA GLU A 276 -22.82 12.19 33.34
C GLU A 276 -21.97 11.66 34.50
N GLN A 277 -21.84 10.32 34.64
CA GLN A 277 -20.96 9.71 35.63
C GLN A 277 -19.50 10.10 35.42
N ILE A 278 -19.02 10.06 34.19
CA ILE A 278 -17.65 10.44 33.85
C ILE A 278 -17.39 11.92 34.15
N ARG A 279 -18.34 12.81 33.83
CA ARG A 279 -18.22 14.25 34.16
C ARG A 279 -18.20 14.50 35.67
N ALA A 280 -18.94 13.72 36.45
CA ALA A 280 -18.93 13.80 37.90
C ALA A 280 -17.58 13.37 38.50
N GLU A 281 -16.99 12.30 37.97
CA GLU A 281 -15.68 11.80 38.39
C GLU A 281 -14.54 12.77 38.02
N GLU A 282 -14.61 13.40 36.85
CA GLU A 282 -13.62 14.42 36.43
C GLU A 282 -13.76 15.74 37.20
N GLY A 283 -14.98 16.12 37.58
CA GLY A 283 -15.25 17.31 38.40
C GLY A 283 -14.80 17.19 39.86
N GLU A 284 -14.77 15.97 40.43
CA GLU A 284 -14.26 15.73 41.77
C GLU A 284 -12.72 15.73 41.87
N THR A 285 -12.01 15.50 40.76
CA THR A 285 -10.54 15.53 40.72
C THR A 285 -9.97 16.96 40.65
N ASP A 286 -10.71 17.92 40.13
CA ASP A 286 -10.28 19.34 40.07
C ASP A 286 -10.47 20.08 41.39
N GLU A 287 -11.40 19.66 42.26
CA GLU A 287 -11.62 20.31 43.59
C GLU A 287 -10.64 19.90 44.67
N THR A 288 -9.83 18.83 44.46
CA THR A 288 -8.90 18.34 45.50
C THR A 288 -7.48 18.95 45.45
N TYR A 289 -7.21 19.86 44.57
CA TYR A 289 -5.88 20.53 44.46
C TYR A 289 -5.86 21.98 44.91
N GLU A 290 -6.98 22.59 45.34
CA GLU A 290 -7.02 24.00 45.78
C GLU A 290 -6.98 24.25 47.30
N ASP A 291 -6.80 23.23 48.16
CA ASP A 291 -6.71 23.47 49.62
C ASP A 291 -5.49 22.81 50.26
N ASN A 292 -4.32 23.40 50.04
CA ASN A 292 -3.16 23.31 51.00
C ASN A 292 -2.14 24.41 50.67
N ASP A 293 -2.41 25.62 51.19
CA ASP A 293 -1.41 26.60 51.55
C ASP A 293 -1.31 26.73 53.08
#